data_4e147bb1330e2aae98b20220d8bf1413
#
_entry.id   4e147bb1330e2aae98b20220d8bf1413
#
_cell.length_a   1.000
_cell.length_b   1.000
_cell.length_c   1.000
_cell.angle_alpha   90.00
_cell.angle_beta   90.00
_cell.angle_gamma   90.00
#
_symmetry.space_group_name_H-M   'P 1'
#
loop_
_entity.id
_entity.type
_entity.pdbx_description
1 polymer ?
#
loop_
_entity_poly.entity_id
_entity_poly.type
_entity_poly.pdbx_seq_one_letter_code
_entity_poly.pdbx_strand_id
1 'polypeptide(L)'
;MVQIPLEVKELIESQGIFAVGSVGNSKFANISPRIFFDVREETIYWLDFFQHKSYRNFKANPRVTVAAYDKKDLTGFQLRGMVSFVTDEPERTRIKDEIIKRTLRANPSEKVKKISEKEAQVILFEPKVVYSLNPEYFADLCIGSDVDATDLFEKC
;
A
#
# COMPACT_ATOMS: atom_id res chain seq x y z
N MET A 1 -3.23 -3.99 16.41
CA MET A 1 -3.05 -3.57 14.99
C MET A 1 -4.37 -3.00 14.46
N VAL A 2 -4.29 -2.13 13.49
CA VAL A 2 -5.48 -1.56 12.85
C VAL A 2 -6.03 -2.53 11.82
N GLN A 3 -7.29 -2.89 11.93
CA GLN A 3 -7.98 -3.61 10.87
C GLN A 3 -8.26 -2.68 9.69
N ILE A 4 -8.00 -3.16 8.49
CA ILE A 4 -8.35 -2.46 7.27
C ILE A 4 -9.86 -2.67 7.05
N PRO A 5 -10.67 -1.60 7.07
CA PRO A 5 -12.11 -1.73 6.85
C PRO A 5 -12.41 -2.41 5.51
N LEU A 6 -13.47 -3.21 5.48
CA LEU A 6 -13.85 -3.96 4.27
C LEU A 6 -14.04 -3.03 3.06
N GLU A 7 -14.64 -1.88 3.25
CA GLU A 7 -14.84 -0.87 2.21
C GLU A 7 -13.54 -0.35 1.59
N VAL A 8 -12.46 -0.23 2.41
CA VAL A 8 -11.13 0.16 1.94
C VAL A 8 -10.53 -0.95 1.08
N LYS A 9 -10.60 -2.18 1.56
CA LYS A 9 -10.12 -3.35 0.81
C LYS A 9 -10.83 -3.47 -0.53
N GLU A 10 -12.16 -3.41 -0.53
CA GLU A 10 -12.98 -3.50 -1.74
C GLU A 10 -12.65 -2.40 -2.75
N LEU A 11 -12.46 -1.16 -2.28
CA LEU A 11 -12.07 -0.06 -3.16
C LEU A 11 -10.70 -0.30 -3.78
N ILE A 12 -9.70 -0.65 -3.01
CA ILE A 12 -8.34 -0.93 -3.51
C ILE A 12 -8.37 -2.07 -4.52
N GLU A 13 -9.06 -3.16 -4.22
CA GLU A 13 -9.16 -4.32 -5.10
C GLU A 13 -9.93 -4.00 -6.39
N SER A 14 -11.01 -3.23 -6.31
CA SER A 14 -11.81 -2.83 -7.48
C SER A 14 -11.04 -1.90 -8.42
N GLN A 15 -10.24 -0.98 -7.88
CA GLN A 15 -9.39 -0.11 -8.67
C GLN A 15 -8.19 -0.86 -9.27
N GLY A 16 -7.71 -1.92 -8.62
CA GLY A 16 -6.53 -2.68 -9.06
C GLY A 16 -5.23 -1.91 -9.00
N ILE A 17 -5.21 -0.76 -8.34
CA ILE A 17 -4.06 0.13 -8.19
C ILE A 17 -4.22 0.99 -6.95
N PHE A 18 -3.11 1.28 -6.28
CA PHE A 18 -3.05 2.31 -5.25
C PHE A 18 -1.73 3.09 -5.35
N ALA A 19 -1.69 4.27 -4.76
CA ALA A 19 -0.50 5.09 -4.68
C ALA A 19 0.22 4.90 -3.35
N VAL A 20 1.55 4.89 -3.38
CA VAL A 20 2.39 4.88 -2.18
C VAL A 20 3.19 6.18 -2.12
N GLY A 21 2.98 6.93 -1.05
CA GLY A 21 3.74 8.12 -0.72
C GLY A 21 4.86 7.79 0.27
N SER A 22 6.07 8.24 -0.01
CA SER A 22 7.24 8.04 0.84
C SER A 22 8.12 9.28 0.88
N VAL A 23 8.88 9.44 1.95
CA VAL A 23 9.84 10.53 2.13
C VAL A 23 11.16 9.95 2.60
N GLY A 24 12.22 10.30 1.92
CA GLY A 24 13.58 9.90 2.29
C GLY A 24 14.44 11.09 2.68
N ASN A 25 15.75 10.95 2.51
CA ASN A 25 16.74 11.96 2.90
C ASN A 25 16.60 13.29 2.14
N SER A 26 16.07 13.26 0.92
CA SER A 26 15.81 14.48 0.13
C SER A 26 14.68 15.34 0.70
N LYS A 27 13.84 14.79 1.58
CA LYS A 27 12.65 15.42 2.15
C LYS A 27 11.55 15.78 1.13
N PHE A 28 11.72 15.44 -0.12
CA PHE A 28 10.66 15.52 -1.12
C PHE A 28 9.76 14.28 -1.03
N ALA A 29 8.45 14.49 -1.04
CA ALA A 29 7.50 13.40 -1.13
C ALA A 29 7.62 12.71 -2.49
N ASN A 30 7.80 11.41 -2.47
CA ASN A 30 7.77 10.56 -3.67
C ASN A 30 6.46 9.79 -3.70
N ILE A 31 5.77 9.81 -4.83
CA ILE A 31 4.51 9.08 -5.01
C ILE A 31 4.69 8.13 -6.19
N SER A 32 4.32 6.88 -6.00
CA SER A 32 4.40 5.85 -7.03
C SER A 32 3.29 4.83 -6.93
N PRO A 33 2.78 4.32 -8.08
CA PRO A 33 1.69 3.36 -8.08
C PRO A 33 2.15 1.93 -7.77
N ARG A 34 1.21 1.11 -7.27
CA ARG A 34 1.36 -0.34 -7.08
C ARG A 34 0.18 -1.07 -7.67
N ILE A 35 0.45 -2.08 -8.48
CA ILE A 35 -0.56 -2.95 -9.09
C ILE A 35 -0.41 -4.42 -8.70
N PHE A 36 0.77 -4.80 -8.19
CA PHE A 36 1.03 -6.15 -7.69
C PHE A 36 0.91 -6.16 -6.18
N PHE A 37 -0.25 -6.52 -5.65
CA PHE A 37 -0.51 -6.42 -4.20
C PHE A 37 -1.52 -7.45 -3.72
N ASP A 38 -1.58 -7.60 -2.40
CA ASP A 38 -2.56 -8.38 -1.66
C ASP A 38 -3.00 -7.60 -0.41
N VAL A 39 -4.29 -7.29 -0.30
CA VAL A 39 -4.86 -6.62 0.87
C VAL A 39 -5.45 -7.68 1.81
N ARG A 40 -4.92 -7.76 3.00
CA ARG A 40 -5.39 -8.65 4.08
C ARG A 40 -6.15 -7.85 5.14
N GLU A 41 -6.53 -8.49 6.22
CA GLU A 41 -7.32 -7.85 7.28
C GLU A 41 -6.59 -6.70 7.97
N GLU A 42 -5.29 -6.84 8.21
CA GLU A 42 -4.49 -5.89 8.99
C GLU A 42 -3.23 -5.42 8.25
N THR A 43 -2.99 -5.91 7.04
CA THR A 43 -1.76 -5.66 6.29
C THR A 43 -2.01 -5.55 4.80
N ILE A 44 -1.10 -4.86 4.11
CA ILE A 44 -1.03 -4.88 2.66
C ILE A 44 0.36 -5.36 2.27
N TYR A 45 0.44 -6.35 1.40
CA TYR A 45 1.68 -6.76 0.77
C TYR A 45 1.72 -6.24 -0.66
N TRP A 46 2.89 -5.81 -1.10
CA TRP A 46 3.10 -5.50 -2.52
C TRP A 46 4.48 -5.89 -3.00
N LEU A 47 4.64 -5.92 -4.33
CA LEU A 47 5.90 -6.22 -4.97
C LEU A 47 6.53 -4.96 -5.57
N ASP A 48 7.80 -4.73 -5.25
CA ASP A 48 8.63 -3.72 -5.86
C ASP A 48 9.64 -4.40 -6.80
N PHE A 49 9.43 -4.23 -8.10
CA PHE A 49 10.27 -4.84 -9.14
C PHE A 49 11.51 -4.03 -9.46
N PHE A 50 11.56 -2.78 -9.01
CA PHE A 50 12.66 -1.87 -9.31
C PHE A 50 13.12 -1.16 -8.04
N GLN A 51 14.44 -1.02 -7.88
CA GLN A 51 15.04 -0.30 -6.76
C GLN A 51 15.08 1.22 -7.04
N HIS A 52 13.93 1.83 -7.21
CA HIS A 52 13.78 3.27 -7.45
C HIS A 52 13.76 4.08 -6.15
N LYS A 53 13.25 5.31 -6.24
CA LYS A 53 13.19 6.27 -5.14
C LYS A 53 12.45 5.71 -3.92
N SER A 54 11.31 5.02 -4.13
CA SER A 54 10.53 4.41 -3.04
C SER A 54 11.37 3.41 -2.24
N TYR A 55 12.11 2.53 -2.90
CA TYR A 55 12.98 1.55 -2.25
C TYR A 55 14.01 2.21 -1.33
N ARG A 56 14.68 3.25 -1.82
CA ARG A 56 15.65 4.01 -1.01
C ARG A 56 14.97 4.74 0.15
N ASN A 57 13.80 5.31 -0.11
CA ASN A 57 13.03 6.01 0.90
C ASN A 57 12.60 5.05 2.02
N PHE A 58 12.13 3.86 1.69
CA PHE A 58 11.72 2.85 2.69
C PHE A 58 12.86 2.45 3.62
N LYS A 59 14.09 2.36 3.09
CA LYS A 59 15.28 2.07 3.90
C LYS A 59 15.65 3.22 4.84
N ALA A 60 15.49 4.45 4.38
CA ALA A 60 15.82 5.64 5.16
C ALA A 60 14.71 6.02 6.14
N ASN A 61 13.45 5.81 5.74
CA ASN A 61 12.27 6.16 6.54
C ASN A 61 11.14 5.17 6.22
N PRO A 62 10.81 4.26 7.13
CA PRO A 62 9.79 3.24 6.88
C PRO A 62 8.35 3.76 6.93
N ARG A 63 8.14 5.04 7.28
CA ARG A 63 6.81 5.65 7.31
C ARG A 63 6.32 5.93 5.91
N VAL A 64 5.15 5.41 5.58
CA VAL A 64 4.55 5.61 4.26
C VAL A 64 3.06 5.90 4.36
N THR A 65 2.55 6.47 3.29
CA THR A 65 1.12 6.70 3.10
C THR A 65 0.67 5.91 1.88
N VAL A 66 -0.41 5.15 2.04
CA VAL A 66 -1.11 4.47 0.94
C VAL A 66 -2.40 5.22 0.66
N ALA A 67 -2.71 5.46 -0.61
CA ALA A 67 -3.95 6.12 -1.00
C ALA A 67 -4.58 5.45 -2.21
N ALA A 68 -5.90 5.34 -2.20
CA ALA A 68 -6.70 4.84 -3.30
C ALA A 68 -7.96 5.67 -3.46
N TYR A 69 -8.39 5.84 -4.71
CA TYR A 69 -9.52 6.69 -5.08
C TYR A 69 -10.40 6.00 -6.09
N ASP A 70 -11.71 6.24 -5.98
CA ASP A 70 -12.68 5.95 -7.02
C ASP A 70 -13.29 7.28 -7.52
N LYS A 71 -12.91 7.68 -8.72
CA LYS A 71 -13.41 8.92 -9.30
C LYS A 71 -14.89 8.88 -9.68
N LYS A 72 -15.45 7.68 -9.85
CA LYS A 72 -16.87 7.51 -10.21
C LYS A 72 -17.77 7.86 -9.03
N ASP A 73 -17.43 7.34 -7.86
CA ASP A 73 -18.21 7.54 -6.65
C ASP A 73 -17.67 8.68 -5.78
N LEU A 74 -16.56 9.33 -6.21
CA LEU A 74 -15.85 10.38 -5.47
C LEU A 74 -15.48 9.95 -4.04
N THR A 75 -15.10 8.69 -3.90
CA THR A 75 -14.62 8.14 -2.63
C THR A 75 -13.13 7.91 -2.65
N GLY A 76 -12.52 7.86 -1.50
CA GLY A 76 -11.11 7.58 -1.35
C GLY A 76 -10.74 7.32 0.08
N PHE A 77 -9.58 6.68 0.25
CA PHE A 77 -9.03 6.38 1.58
C PHE A 77 -7.53 6.64 1.59
N GLN A 78 -7.05 7.07 2.75
CA GLN A 78 -5.64 7.24 3.04
C GLN A 78 -5.28 6.39 4.26
N LEU A 79 -4.25 5.55 4.12
CA LEU A 79 -3.71 4.76 5.21
C LEU A 79 -2.28 5.25 5.49
N ARG A 80 -1.98 5.58 6.72
CA ARG A 80 -0.61 5.88 7.15
C ARG A 80 -0.09 4.73 8.00
N GLY A 81 1.14 4.35 7.79
CA GLY A 81 1.72 3.21 8.51
C GLY A 81 3.20 3.03 8.26
N MET A 82 3.65 1.82 8.52
CA MET A 82 5.05 1.43 8.44
C MET A 82 5.24 0.33 7.40
N VAL A 83 6.36 0.36 6.70
CA VAL A 83 6.78 -0.72 5.81
C VAL A 83 7.98 -1.48 6.37
N SER A 84 8.04 -2.76 6.01
CA SER A 84 9.20 -3.60 6.20
C SER A 84 9.40 -4.52 4.99
N PHE A 85 10.61 -5.05 4.86
CA PHE A 85 10.94 -6.01 3.78
C PHE A 85 10.72 -7.42 4.28
N VAL A 86 10.00 -8.24 3.54
CA VAL A 86 9.86 -9.67 3.83
C VAL A 86 11.09 -10.38 3.26
N THR A 87 11.94 -10.88 4.13
CA THR A 87 13.21 -11.51 3.76
C THR A 87 13.23 -13.02 4.02
N ASP A 88 12.35 -13.52 4.88
CA ASP A 88 12.32 -14.92 5.27
C ASP A 88 11.82 -15.81 4.13
N GLU A 89 12.62 -16.83 3.79
CA GLU A 89 12.21 -17.89 2.87
C GLU A 89 11.69 -19.12 3.68
N PRO A 90 10.69 -19.86 3.21
CA PRO A 90 10.00 -19.78 1.91
C PRO A 90 8.82 -18.80 1.86
N GLU A 91 8.54 -18.06 2.91
CA GLU A 91 7.38 -17.16 3.00
C GLU A 91 7.41 -16.07 1.93
N ARG A 92 8.57 -15.46 1.74
CA ARG A 92 8.77 -14.43 0.70
C ARG A 92 8.36 -14.93 -0.68
N THR A 93 8.83 -16.10 -1.08
CA THR A 93 8.51 -16.71 -2.37
C THR A 93 7.02 -17.03 -2.47
N ARG A 94 6.42 -17.56 -1.43
CA ARG A 94 4.98 -17.88 -1.40
C ARG A 94 4.12 -16.63 -1.61
N ILE A 95 4.40 -15.56 -0.87
CA ILE A 95 3.66 -14.29 -1.00
C ILE A 95 3.84 -13.70 -2.41
N LYS A 96 5.07 -13.67 -2.92
CA LYS A 96 5.39 -13.19 -4.27
C LYS A 96 4.57 -13.93 -5.32
N ASP A 97 4.57 -15.26 -5.29
CA ASP A 97 3.89 -16.09 -6.27
C ASP A 97 2.36 -15.92 -6.21
N GLU A 98 1.80 -15.83 -5.00
CA GLU A 98 0.37 -15.58 -4.81
C GLU A 98 -0.05 -14.21 -5.40
N ILE A 99 0.72 -13.16 -5.15
CA ILE A 99 0.46 -11.82 -5.68
C ILE A 99 0.56 -11.80 -7.21
N ILE A 100 1.61 -12.39 -7.78
CA ILE A 100 1.79 -12.47 -9.24
C ILE A 100 0.61 -13.19 -9.88
N LYS A 101 0.23 -14.35 -9.35
CA LYS A 101 -0.88 -15.15 -9.86
C LYS A 101 -2.19 -14.37 -9.83
N ARG A 102 -2.49 -13.69 -8.74
CA ARG A 102 -3.69 -12.86 -8.59
C ARG A 102 -3.69 -11.69 -9.59
N THR A 103 -2.58 -10.99 -9.70
CA THR A 103 -2.46 -9.82 -10.59
C THR A 103 -2.59 -10.21 -12.06
N LEU A 104 -1.96 -11.30 -12.49
CA LEU A 104 -2.06 -11.79 -13.87
C LEU A 104 -3.46 -12.30 -14.20
N ARG A 105 -4.19 -12.83 -13.24
CA ARG A 105 -5.60 -13.23 -13.44
C ARG A 105 -6.48 -12.01 -13.67
N ALA A 106 -6.26 -10.92 -12.95
CA ALA A 106 -7.02 -9.68 -13.08
C ALA A 106 -6.59 -8.84 -14.29
N ASN A 107 -5.32 -8.87 -14.64
CA ASN A 107 -4.73 -8.09 -15.73
C ASN A 107 -3.71 -8.93 -16.53
N PRO A 108 -4.15 -9.71 -17.52
CA PRO A 108 -3.28 -10.61 -18.27
C PRO A 108 -2.51 -9.94 -19.43
N SER A 109 -2.32 -8.62 -19.40
CA SER A 109 -1.60 -7.92 -20.46
C SER A 109 -0.13 -8.35 -20.57
N GLU A 110 0.44 -8.30 -21.80
CA GLU A 110 1.86 -8.61 -22.04
C GLU A 110 2.81 -7.74 -21.20
N LYS A 111 2.45 -6.49 -20.97
CA LYS A 111 3.23 -5.57 -20.13
C LYS A 111 3.32 -6.06 -18.69
N VAL A 112 2.20 -6.48 -18.12
CA VAL A 112 2.14 -6.99 -16.74
C VAL A 112 2.89 -8.32 -16.65
N LYS A 113 2.76 -9.22 -17.63
CA LYS A 113 3.51 -10.48 -17.68
C LYS A 113 5.02 -10.23 -17.68
N LYS A 114 5.51 -9.33 -18.53
CA LYS A 114 6.96 -8.98 -18.59
C LYS A 114 7.47 -8.40 -17.27
N ILE A 115 6.69 -7.60 -16.59
CA ILE A 115 7.06 -7.08 -15.27
C ILE A 115 7.14 -8.21 -14.25
N SER A 116 6.18 -9.13 -14.25
CA SER A 116 6.10 -10.24 -13.28
C SER A 116 7.28 -11.21 -13.34
N GLU A 117 7.99 -11.26 -14.47
CA GLU A 117 9.17 -12.11 -14.67
C GLU A 117 10.45 -11.54 -14.02
N LYS A 118 10.42 -10.29 -13.58
CA LYS A 118 11.58 -9.63 -12.97
C LYS A 118 11.72 -9.95 -11.50
N GLU A 119 12.94 -9.75 -10.98
CA GLU A 119 13.18 -9.81 -9.55
C GLU A 119 12.35 -8.78 -8.80
N ALA A 120 11.79 -9.19 -7.67
CA ALA A 120 10.95 -8.33 -6.85
C ALA A 120 11.32 -8.40 -5.37
N GLN A 121 11.21 -7.26 -4.71
CA GLN A 121 11.16 -7.19 -3.25
C GLN A 121 9.72 -7.34 -2.80
N VAL A 122 9.50 -8.09 -1.72
CA VAL A 122 8.19 -8.19 -1.07
C VAL A 122 8.16 -7.22 0.08
N ILE A 123 7.23 -6.29 0.02
CA ILE A 123 7.03 -5.26 1.03
C ILE A 123 5.78 -5.58 1.84
N LEU A 124 5.93 -5.52 3.16
CA LEU A 124 4.82 -5.59 4.11
C LEU A 124 4.50 -4.17 4.60
N PHE A 125 3.26 -3.76 4.49
CA PHE A 125 2.74 -2.51 5.05
C PHE A 125 1.77 -2.81 6.20
N GLU A 126 2.03 -2.18 7.33
CA GLU A 126 1.18 -2.23 8.52
C GLU A 126 0.55 -0.85 8.74
N PRO A 127 -0.74 -0.68 8.47
CA PRO A 127 -1.42 0.58 8.72
C PRO A 127 -1.51 0.88 10.23
N LYS A 128 -1.41 2.15 10.58
CA LYS A 128 -1.56 2.66 11.95
C LYS A 128 -2.77 3.57 12.08
N VAL A 129 -3.17 4.21 10.99
CA VAL A 129 -4.35 5.05 10.93
C VAL A 129 -4.96 5.00 9.53
N VAL A 130 -6.27 5.04 9.46
CA VAL A 130 -7.04 5.03 8.22
C VAL A 130 -7.98 6.23 8.20
N TYR A 131 -7.91 7.02 7.13
CA TYR A 131 -8.77 8.19 6.91
C TYR A 131 -9.66 7.98 5.70
N SER A 132 -10.91 8.44 5.80
CA SER A 132 -11.76 8.65 4.63
C SER A 132 -11.40 9.98 3.96
N LEU A 133 -11.26 9.96 2.64
CA LEU A 133 -11.05 11.15 1.81
C LEU A 133 -12.31 11.56 1.06
N ASN A 134 -13.47 11.18 1.58
CA ASN A 134 -14.75 11.54 0.98
C ASN A 134 -14.95 13.07 1.03
N PRO A 135 -15.18 13.75 -0.11
CA PRO A 135 -15.32 15.20 -0.15
C PRO A 135 -16.57 15.73 0.54
N GLU A 136 -17.51 14.88 0.92
CA GLU A 136 -18.67 15.26 1.74
C GLU A 136 -18.27 15.62 3.18
N TYR A 137 -17.09 15.21 3.64
CA TYR A 137 -16.58 15.57 4.96
C TYR A 137 -15.67 16.80 4.86
N PHE A 138 -15.85 17.75 5.76
CA PHE A 138 -15.04 18.99 5.81
C PHE A 138 -13.65 18.79 6.43
N ALA A 139 -13.42 17.67 7.05
CA ALA A 139 -12.13 17.29 7.63
C ALA A 139 -11.88 15.80 7.36
N ASP A 140 -10.62 15.40 7.42
CA ASP A 140 -10.27 14.00 7.30
C ASP A 140 -10.97 13.19 8.38
N LEU A 141 -11.86 12.30 7.97
CA LEU A 141 -12.58 11.41 8.88
C LEU A 141 -11.71 10.20 9.15
N CYS A 142 -11.26 10.06 10.40
CA CYS A 142 -10.60 8.84 10.84
C CYS A 142 -11.63 7.72 11.01
N ILE A 143 -11.37 6.60 10.34
CA ILE A 143 -12.20 5.41 10.41
C ILE A 143 -11.51 4.22 11.07
N GLY A 144 -10.27 4.39 11.49
CA GLY A 144 -9.50 3.40 12.23
C GLY A 144 -8.16 3.94 12.69
N SER A 145 -7.76 3.64 13.91
CA SER A 145 -6.43 3.98 14.42
C SER A 145 -5.91 2.94 15.41
N ASP A 146 -4.59 2.81 15.45
CA ASP A 146 -3.90 2.10 16.51
C ASP A 146 -3.72 3.05 17.70
N VAL A 147 -4.28 2.70 18.86
CA VAL A 147 -4.19 3.52 20.08
C VAL A 147 -2.76 3.79 20.53
N ASP A 148 -1.83 2.89 20.17
CA ASP A 148 -0.41 3.05 20.49
C ASP A 148 0.35 3.87 19.43
N ALA A 149 -0.29 4.25 18.34
CA ALA A 149 0.28 5.14 17.31
C ALA A 149 0.28 6.58 17.84
N THR A 150 1.13 6.83 18.85
CA THR A 150 1.30 8.15 19.42
C THR A 150 2.02 9.07 18.43
N ASP A 151 1.76 10.35 18.49
CA ASP A 151 2.50 11.55 18.00
C ASP A 151 3.18 11.51 16.61
N LEU A 152 3.37 10.34 16.00
CA LEU A 152 4.00 10.17 14.69
C LEU A 152 3.01 10.23 13.52
N PHE A 153 1.75 10.02 13.83
CA PHE A 153 0.62 10.09 12.90
C PHE A 153 -0.38 11.07 13.49
N GLU A 154 -0.89 11.98 12.70
CA GLU A 154 -1.99 12.83 13.15
C GLU A 154 -3.13 11.93 13.62
N LYS A 155 -3.48 12.06 14.88
CA LYS A 155 -4.53 11.24 15.49
C LYS A 155 -5.90 11.61 14.96
N CYS A 156 -6.74 10.66 14.99
CA CYS A 156 -8.17 10.87 14.83
C CYS A 156 -8.74 11.82 15.89
#